data_2052cca37480bf3cd3bbf8522d4d7851
#
_entry.id   2052cca37480bf3cd3bbf8522d4d7851
#
_cell.length_a   1.000
_cell.length_b   1.000
_cell.length_c   1.000
_cell.angle_alpha   90.00
_cell.angle_beta   90.00
_cell.angle_gamma   90.00
#
_symmetry.space_group_name_H-M   'P 1'
#
loop_
_entity.id
_entity.type
_entity.pdbx_description
1 polymer ?
#
loop_
_entity_poly.entity_id
_entity_poly.type
_entity_poly.pdbx_seq_one_letter_code
_entity_poly.pdbx_strand_id
1 'polypeptide(L)'
;MHLQSPADLLLGLIQHFKSLNLTHVGVSSVQDQKNNERIQQILKPLNIPVIFARVQAEYANLSCGYDIQQLGIDRWLQVLAVAEADKDLCVISCGTALTIDLTQGHQHLGGYILPNLYLQRDSLIQHTKGIRIPEAAFDDLSPGTNTLDAVHHGILLGLLSSIEYVMQQSSRQLVLTGGDAPLFAKFLQHHHPLVEQDLMLKGLQRYIQHCSTANEPRRLIPQ
;
A
#
# COMPACT_ATOMS: atom_id res chain seq x y z
N MET A 1 -2.05 21.67 -14.62
CA MET A 1 -1.73 21.74 -13.20
C MET A 1 -0.43 20.96 -12.98
N HIS A 2 0.70 21.62 -12.70
CA HIS A 2 1.94 20.89 -12.39
C HIS A 2 1.76 20.23 -11.03
N LEU A 3 1.71 18.90 -11.00
CA LEU A 3 1.78 18.16 -9.75
C LEU A 3 3.13 18.48 -9.09
N GLN A 4 3.09 19.08 -7.91
CA GLN A 4 4.30 19.31 -7.11
C GLN A 4 4.94 17.96 -6.78
N SER A 5 6.26 17.86 -6.96
CA SER A 5 6.96 16.64 -6.55
C SER A 5 6.89 16.47 -5.02
N PRO A 6 6.98 15.24 -4.49
CA PRO A 6 7.04 15.01 -3.04
C PRO A 6 8.13 15.85 -2.36
N ALA A 7 9.24 16.09 -3.04
CA ALA A 7 10.32 16.94 -2.55
C ALA A 7 9.92 18.42 -2.42
N ASP A 8 9.13 18.96 -3.34
CA ASP A 8 8.67 20.35 -3.29
C ASP A 8 7.65 20.56 -2.15
N LEU A 9 6.80 19.57 -1.90
CA LEU A 9 5.89 19.57 -0.74
C LEU A 9 6.67 19.56 0.58
N LEU A 10 7.73 18.73 0.68
CA LEU A 10 8.58 18.68 1.88
C LEU A 10 9.28 20.01 2.15
N LEU A 11 9.77 20.71 1.11
CA LEU A 11 10.37 22.03 1.28
C LEU A 11 9.43 23.02 1.98
N GLY A 12 8.15 23.01 1.61
CA GLY A 12 7.14 23.85 2.24
C GLY A 12 6.87 23.50 3.70
N LEU A 13 7.08 22.24 4.10
CA LEU A 13 6.81 21.74 5.45
C LEU A 13 8.03 21.81 6.39
N ILE A 14 9.25 22.06 5.88
CA ILE A 14 10.48 21.96 6.67
C ILE A 14 10.48 22.90 7.90
N GLN A 15 9.91 24.09 7.80
CA GLN A 15 9.81 25.03 8.91
C GLN A 15 8.87 24.50 10.00
N HIS A 16 7.76 23.89 9.60
CA HIS A 16 6.84 23.25 10.52
C HIS A 16 7.53 22.08 11.25
N PHE A 17 8.24 21.22 10.51
CA PHE A 17 9.00 20.10 11.10
C PHE A 17 10.04 20.56 12.13
N LYS A 18 10.71 21.70 11.91
CA LYS A 18 11.66 22.28 12.87
C LYS A 18 11.00 22.73 14.18
N SER A 19 9.72 23.08 14.17
CA SER A 19 8.97 23.46 15.37
C SER A 19 8.50 22.25 16.20
N LEU A 20 8.60 21.03 15.65
CA LEU A 20 8.22 19.80 16.33
C LEU A 20 9.43 19.19 17.06
N ASN A 21 9.19 18.56 18.19
CA ASN A 21 10.23 17.81 18.91
C ASN A 21 10.41 16.41 18.30
N LEU A 22 10.95 16.36 17.08
CA LEU A 22 11.15 15.13 16.33
C LEU A 22 12.43 14.42 16.75
N THR A 23 12.37 13.11 16.91
CA THR A 23 13.53 12.27 17.21
C THR A 23 14.08 11.55 15.99
N HIS A 24 13.22 11.18 15.03
CA HIS A 24 13.56 10.47 13.80
C HIS A 24 12.60 10.86 12.68
N VAL A 25 13.05 10.69 11.44
CA VAL A 25 12.16 10.74 10.26
C VAL A 25 12.24 9.39 9.54
N GLY A 26 11.08 8.74 9.37
CA GLY A 26 10.96 7.56 8.52
C GLY A 26 10.50 7.95 7.11
N VAL A 27 11.10 7.32 6.11
CA VAL A 27 10.74 7.52 4.71
C VAL A 27 10.41 6.19 4.07
N SER A 28 9.19 6.08 3.52
CA SER A 28 8.80 5.03 2.58
C SER A 28 8.80 5.64 1.17
N SER A 29 9.60 5.11 0.27
CA SER A 29 9.75 5.67 -1.07
C SER A 29 9.90 4.57 -2.11
N VAL A 30 9.08 4.62 -3.15
CA VAL A 30 9.18 3.83 -4.38
C VAL A 30 9.89 4.61 -5.49
N GLN A 31 10.44 5.78 -5.17
CA GLN A 31 11.14 6.65 -6.09
C GLN A 31 12.56 6.15 -6.40
N ASP A 32 13.15 6.64 -7.49
CA ASP A 32 14.53 6.37 -7.84
C ASP A 32 15.53 6.97 -6.82
N GLN A 33 16.78 6.57 -6.94
CA GLN A 33 17.85 7.00 -6.04
C GLN A 33 18.01 8.53 -6.03
N LYS A 34 17.92 9.19 -7.18
CA LYS A 34 18.07 10.64 -7.30
C LYS A 34 17.01 11.41 -6.52
N ASN A 35 15.77 10.96 -6.56
CA ASN A 35 14.68 11.55 -5.77
C ASN A 35 14.86 11.28 -4.27
N ASN A 36 15.33 10.10 -3.89
CA ASN A 36 15.64 9.78 -2.49
C ASN A 36 16.78 10.64 -1.94
N GLU A 37 17.83 10.88 -2.71
CA GLU A 37 18.92 11.81 -2.35
C GLU A 37 18.39 13.24 -2.16
N ARG A 38 17.50 13.70 -3.05
CA ARG A 38 16.86 15.01 -2.91
C ARG A 38 16.03 15.10 -1.63
N ILE A 39 15.24 14.09 -1.30
CA ILE A 39 14.48 14.03 -0.04
C ILE A 39 15.44 14.12 1.15
N GLN A 40 16.54 13.36 1.13
CA GLN A 40 17.54 13.38 2.19
C GLN A 40 18.18 14.76 2.38
N GLN A 41 18.52 15.43 1.28
CA GLN A 41 19.07 16.80 1.33
C GLN A 41 18.08 17.80 1.94
N ILE A 42 16.79 17.71 1.58
CA ILE A 42 15.74 18.56 2.14
C ILE A 42 15.56 18.34 3.64
N LEU A 43 15.69 17.11 4.11
CA LEU A 43 15.52 16.75 5.53
C LEU A 43 16.79 17.03 6.37
N LYS A 44 17.95 17.21 5.74
CA LYS A 44 19.23 17.46 6.43
C LYS A 44 19.17 18.60 7.47
N PRO A 45 18.49 19.74 7.21
CA PRO A 45 18.40 20.83 8.19
C PRO A 45 17.66 20.51 9.50
N LEU A 46 16.96 19.36 9.58
CA LEU A 46 16.32 18.90 10.81
C LEU A 46 17.35 18.38 11.84
N ASN A 47 18.54 18.00 11.38
CA ASN A 47 19.63 17.46 12.19
C ASN A 47 19.23 16.26 13.08
N ILE A 48 18.36 15.41 12.55
CA ILE A 48 17.90 14.16 13.17
C ILE A 48 18.09 13.00 12.21
N PRO A 49 18.14 11.74 12.69
CA PRO A 49 18.24 10.56 11.83
C PRO A 49 17.10 10.48 10.84
N VAL A 50 17.44 10.23 9.56
CA VAL A 50 16.48 9.95 8.49
C VAL A 50 16.66 8.48 8.09
N ILE A 51 15.62 7.68 8.24
CA ILE A 51 15.63 6.24 7.99
C ILE A 51 14.76 5.95 6.77
N PHE A 52 15.38 5.50 5.69
CA PHE A 52 14.65 4.98 4.51
C PHE A 52 14.34 3.51 4.75
N ALA A 53 13.06 3.18 4.77
CA ALA A 53 12.62 1.79 4.87
C ALA A 53 12.99 1.02 3.60
N ARG A 54 13.39 -0.24 3.76
CA ARG A 54 13.76 -1.15 2.67
C ARG A 54 13.17 -2.53 2.94
N VAL A 55 12.83 -3.23 1.86
CA VAL A 55 12.46 -4.64 1.94
C VAL A 55 13.69 -5.44 2.35
N GLN A 56 13.53 -6.36 3.27
CA GLN A 56 14.58 -7.27 3.74
C GLN A 56 14.06 -8.70 3.74
N ALA A 57 14.96 -9.66 3.57
CA ALA A 57 14.60 -11.08 3.59
C ALA A 57 13.99 -11.49 4.94
N GLU A 58 14.53 -10.91 6.02
CA GLU A 58 14.01 -11.07 7.39
C GLU A 58 14.07 -9.74 8.10
N TYR A 59 13.00 -9.35 8.78
CA TYR A 59 12.93 -8.12 9.56
C TYR A 59 11.84 -8.18 10.63
N ALA A 60 12.19 -7.86 11.87
CA ALA A 60 11.24 -7.84 13.01
C ALA A 60 10.39 -9.13 13.10
N ASN A 61 11.02 -10.27 12.90
CA ASN A 61 10.44 -11.63 12.83
C ASN A 61 9.55 -11.90 11.60
N LEU A 62 9.43 -10.99 10.66
CA LEU A 62 8.75 -11.23 9.39
C LEU A 62 9.76 -11.70 8.35
N SER A 63 9.53 -12.86 7.75
CA SER A 63 10.29 -13.37 6.60
C SER A 63 9.60 -13.03 5.28
N CYS A 64 10.39 -12.70 4.25
CA CYS A 64 9.90 -12.35 2.93
C CYS A 64 9.95 -13.56 2.00
N GLY A 65 8.79 -14.05 1.58
CA GLY A 65 8.66 -15.10 0.56
C GLY A 65 8.63 -14.56 -0.89
N TYR A 66 8.88 -13.27 -1.08
CA TYR A 66 8.92 -12.59 -2.36
C TYR A 66 10.36 -12.21 -2.73
N ASP A 67 10.64 -11.96 -4.01
CA ASP A 67 11.91 -11.36 -4.41
C ASP A 67 12.05 -9.95 -3.78
N ILE A 68 12.99 -9.79 -2.87
CA ILE A 68 13.20 -8.54 -2.11
C ILE A 68 13.56 -7.35 -2.98
N GLN A 69 14.07 -7.58 -4.19
CA GLN A 69 14.41 -6.52 -5.15
C GLN A 69 13.20 -6.04 -5.95
N GLN A 70 12.13 -6.82 -5.98
CA GLN A 70 10.92 -6.55 -6.76
C GLN A 70 9.71 -6.21 -5.88
N LEU A 71 9.71 -6.55 -4.59
CA LEU A 71 8.61 -6.22 -3.70
C LEU A 71 8.60 -4.71 -3.43
N GLY A 72 7.46 -4.06 -3.68
CA GLY A 72 7.24 -2.67 -3.29
C GLY A 72 7.33 -2.48 -1.78
N ILE A 73 8.05 -1.44 -1.34
CA ILE A 73 8.22 -1.13 0.08
C ILE A 73 6.89 -0.80 0.77
N ASP A 74 5.94 -0.23 0.07
CA ASP A 74 4.59 0.04 0.54
C ASP A 74 3.85 -1.25 0.92
N ARG A 75 3.90 -2.27 0.07
CA ARG A 75 3.34 -3.60 0.34
C ARG A 75 4.02 -4.26 1.54
N TRP A 76 5.37 -4.26 1.56
CA TRP A 76 6.14 -4.81 2.66
C TRP A 76 5.78 -4.19 4.02
N LEU A 77 5.70 -2.85 4.07
CA LEU A 77 5.34 -2.14 5.30
C LEU A 77 3.90 -2.43 5.75
N GLN A 78 2.96 -2.57 4.82
CA GLN A 78 1.59 -2.93 5.17
C GLN A 78 1.52 -4.32 5.80
N VAL A 79 2.24 -5.29 5.27
CA VAL A 79 2.35 -6.64 5.86
C VAL A 79 3.05 -6.57 7.23
N LEU A 80 4.18 -5.85 7.32
CA LEU A 80 4.92 -5.66 8.55
C LEU A 80 4.06 -5.07 9.68
N ALA A 81 3.11 -4.18 9.34
CA ALA A 81 2.22 -3.56 10.32
C ALA A 81 1.34 -4.55 11.08
N VAL A 82 0.93 -5.65 10.44
CA VAL A 82 -0.11 -6.55 10.96
C VAL A 82 0.33 -8.00 11.14
N ALA A 83 1.50 -8.40 10.61
CA ALA A 83 1.97 -9.78 10.74
C ALA A 83 2.17 -10.18 12.21
N GLU A 84 1.55 -11.29 12.60
CA GLU A 84 1.61 -11.90 13.91
C GLU A 84 1.81 -13.42 13.76
N ALA A 85 2.48 -14.07 14.75
CA ALA A 85 2.88 -15.48 14.65
C ALA A 85 1.70 -16.46 14.51
N ASP A 86 0.58 -16.13 15.09
CA ASP A 86 -0.60 -16.99 15.22
C ASP A 86 -1.72 -16.63 14.24
N LYS A 87 -1.47 -15.70 13.30
CA LYS A 87 -2.50 -15.25 12.35
C LYS A 87 -2.05 -15.38 10.91
N ASP A 88 -2.87 -16.02 10.11
CA ASP A 88 -2.77 -16.00 8.66
C ASP A 88 -3.60 -14.83 8.14
N LEU A 89 -2.99 -13.97 7.32
CA LEU A 89 -3.61 -12.73 6.86
C LEU A 89 -3.72 -12.68 5.34
N CYS A 90 -4.77 -12.01 4.89
CA CYS A 90 -4.93 -11.50 3.54
C CYS A 90 -4.98 -9.97 3.64
N VAL A 91 -3.89 -9.30 3.29
CA VAL A 91 -3.75 -7.84 3.35
C VAL A 91 -4.03 -7.26 1.97
N ILE A 92 -5.06 -6.45 1.85
CA ILE A 92 -5.47 -5.84 0.58
C ILE A 92 -5.33 -4.33 0.66
N SER A 93 -4.54 -3.77 -0.25
CA SER A 93 -4.42 -2.33 -0.44
C SER A 93 -5.27 -1.88 -1.61
N CYS A 94 -6.28 -1.05 -1.34
CA CYS A 94 -7.24 -0.53 -2.30
C CYS A 94 -6.85 0.91 -2.69
N GLY A 95 -5.75 1.04 -3.45
CA GLY A 95 -5.23 2.30 -3.99
C GLY A 95 -5.40 2.38 -5.51
N THR A 96 -4.47 3.02 -6.21
CA THR A 96 -4.43 3.06 -7.70
C THR A 96 -4.38 1.65 -8.29
N ALA A 97 -3.56 0.77 -7.71
CA ALA A 97 -3.64 -0.67 -7.90
C ALA A 97 -4.34 -1.30 -6.69
N LEU A 98 -4.99 -2.44 -6.90
CA LEU A 98 -5.42 -3.32 -5.84
C LEU A 98 -4.33 -4.38 -5.66
N THR A 99 -3.68 -4.39 -4.51
CA THR A 99 -2.68 -5.41 -4.18
C THR A 99 -3.23 -6.35 -3.11
N ILE A 100 -2.91 -7.62 -3.24
CA ILE A 100 -3.29 -8.68 -2.29
C ILE A 100 -1.99 -9.31 -1.83
N ASP A 101 -1.68 -9.24 -0.54
CA ASP A 101 -0.52 -9.86 0.09
C ASP A 101 -0.97 -10.89 1.12
N LEU A 102 -0.37 -12.07 1.06
CA LEU A 102 -0.76 -13.20 1.90
C LEU A 102 0.34 -13.51 2.92
N THR A 103 -0.05 -13.81 4.15
CA THR A 103 0.88 -14.31 5.15
C THR A 103 0.42 -15.65 5.71
N GLN A 104 1.39 -16.38 6.25
CA GLN A 104 1.18 -17.50 7.16
C GLN A 104 2.02 -17.23 8.41
N GLY A 105 1.36 -16.85 9.48
CA GLY A 105 2.03 -16.32 10.67
C GLY A 105 2.98 -15.17 10.31
N HIS A 106 4.26 -15.31 10.64
CA HIS A 106 5.31 -14.34 10.32
C HIS A 106 5.95 -14.52 8.92
N GLN A 107 5.39 -15.35 8.05
CA GLN A 107 5.91 -15.55 6.71
C GLN A 107 5.02 -14.82 5.69
N HIS A 108 5.58 -13.84 4.95
CA HIS A 108 4.96 -13.30 3.76
C HIS A 108 5.11 -14.31 2.62
N LEU A 109 3.99 -14.76 2.05
CA LEU A 109 3.96 -15.81 1.02
C LEU A 109 4.05 -15.26 -0.40
N GLY A 110 3.83 -13.95 -0.58
CA GLY A 110 3.65 -13.32 -1.88
C GLY A 110 2.22 -12.80 -2.06
N GLY A 111 1.83 -12.50 -3.31
CA GLY A 111 0.50 -11.96 -3.56
C GLY A 111 0.24 -11.61 -5.01
N TYR A 112 -0.76 -10.73 -5.22
CA TYR A 112 -1.26 -10.36 -6.53
C TYR A 112 -1.32 -8.84 -6.67
N ILE A 113 -1.23 -8.34 -7.89
CA ILE A 113 -1.43 -6.94 -8.24
C ILE A 113 -2.44 -6.88 -9.38
N LEU A 114 -3.53 -6.16 -9.16
CA LEU A 114 -4.57 -5.94 -10.14
C LEU A 114 -4.75 -4.43 -10.38
N PRO A 115 -5.10 -4.00 -11.58
CA PRO A 115 -5.56 -2.62 -11.77
C PRO A 115 -6.85 -2.43 -10.96
N ASN A 116 -6.92 -1.34 -10.15
CA ASN A 116 -8.11 -1.07 -9.34
C ASN A 116 -9.24 -0.45 -10.19
N LEU A 117 -10.36 -0.11 -9.57
CA LEU A 117 -11.63 0.31 -10.16
C LEU A 117 -11.47 1.33 -11.30
N TYR A 118 -10.90 2.49 -10.99
CA TYR A 118 -10.76 3.60 -11.94
C TYR A 118 -9.74 3.28 -13.05
N LEU A 119 -8.66 2.56 -12.73
CA LEU A 119 -7.66 2.19 -13.73
C LEU A 119 -8.24 1.21 -14.76
N GLN A 120 -9.07 0.26 -14.32
CA GLN A 120 -9.78 -0.65 -15.25
C GLN A 120 -10.79 0.10 -16.11
N ARG A 121 -11.61 0.98 -15.50
CA ARG A 121 -12.57 1.84 -16.22
C ARG A 121 -11.87 2.68 -17.29
N ASP A 122 -10.83 3.39 -16.90
CA ASP A 122 -10.10 4.29 -17.80
C ASP A 122 -9.41 3.51 -18.94
N SER A 123 -8.90 2.31 -18.67
CA SER A 123 -8.38 1.42 -19.70
C SER A 123 -9.45 1.04 -20.73
N LEU A 124 -10.67 0.70 -20.30
CA LEU A 124 -11.76 0.40 -21.22
C LEU A 124 -12.15 1.62 -22.07
N ILE A 125 -12.22 2.82 -21.46
CA ILE A 125 -12.53 4.07 -22.18
C ILE A 125 -11.44 4.40 -23.21
N GLN A 126 -10.18 4.22 -22.86
CA GLN A 126 -9.05 4.56 -23.73
C GLN A 126 -8.87 3.58 -24.89
N HIS A 127 -9.08 2.28 -24.66
CA HIS A 127 -8.75 1.23 -25.61
C HIS A 127 -9.96 0.67 -26.37
N THR A 128 -11.17 1.19 -26.13
CA THR A 128 -12.36 0.81 -26.90
C THR A 128 -13.01 2.00 -27.58
N LYS A 129 -13.51 1.80 -28.80
CA LYS A 129 -14.19 2.88 -29.54
C LYS A 129 -15.63 3.17 -29.07
N GLY A 130 -16.29 2.16 -28.49
CA GLY A 130 -17.71 2.20 -28.16
C GLY A 130 -18.03 2.59 -26.71
N ILE A 131 -17.04 2.51 -25.80
CA ILE A 131 -17.28 2.83 -24.39
C ILE A 131 -17.01 4.30 -24.14
N ARG A 132 -18.08 5.03 -23.85
CA ARG A 132 -18.06 6.46 -23.48
C ARG A 132 -19.01 6.63 -22.31
N ILE A 133 -18.47 6.59 -21.09
CA ILE A 133 -19.24 6.63 -19.86
C ILE A 133 -18.74 7.76 -18.96
N PRO A 134 -19.62 8.47 -18.23
CA PRO A 134 -19.23 9.41 -17.20
C PRO A 134 -18.66 8.70 -15.97
N GLU A 135 -18.17 9.48 -15.04
CA GLU A 135 -17.84 8.97 -13.71
C GLU A 135 -19.13 8.60 -12.95
N ALA A 136 -19.10 7.46 -12.28
CA ALA A 136 -20.16 6.99 -11.41
C ALA A 136 -19.60 6.15 -10.27
N ALA A 137 -20.41 5.89 -9.26
CA ALA A 137 -20.04 5.05 -8.14
C ALA A 137 -19.95 3.57 -8.54
N PHE A 138 -19.12 2.82 -7.82
CA PHE A 138 -19.02 1.37 -7.88
C PHE A 138 -19.80 0.78 -6.70
N ASP A 139 -21.13 0.69 -6.80
CA ASP A 139 -21.99 0.44 -5.65
C ASP A 139 -23.00 -0.70 -5.81
N ASP A 140 -23.03 -1.34 -7.00
CA ASP A 140 -23.94 -2.43 -7.31
C ASP A 140 -23.21 -3.59 -8.04
N LEU A 141 -23.77 -4.80 -7.93
CA LEU A 141 -23.30 -6.03 -8.56
C LEU A 141 -24.37 -6.67 -9.47
N SER A 142 -25.54 -6.06 -9.60
CA SER A 142 -26.58 -6.54 -10.50
C SER A 142 -26.12 -6.47 -11.96
N PRO A 143 -26.60 -7.34 -12.86
CA PRO A 143 -26.32 -7.21 -14.28
C PRO A 143 -26.70 -5.84 -14.81
N GLY A 144 -25.74 -5.11 -15.40
CA GLY A 144 -26.00 -3.80 -15.99
C GLY A 144 -26.88 -3.91 -17.23
N THR A 145 -27.86 -3.00 -17.33
CA THR A 145 -28.78 -2.93 -18.50
C THR A 145 -28.41 -1.82 -19.48
N ASN A 146 -27.33 -1.10 -19.19
CA ASN A 146 -26.71 -0.09 -20.05
C ASN A 146 -25.17 -0.19 -19.92
N THR A 147 -24.44 0.52 -20.79
CA THR A 147 -22.97 0.44 -20.84
C THR A 147 -22.30 0.92 -19.56
N LEU A 148 -22.84 1.97 -18.93
CA LEU A 148 -22.29 2.52 -17.68
C LEU A 148 -22.32 1.47 -16.59
N ASP A 149 -23.51 0.92 -16.31
CA ASP A 149 -23.68 -0.08 -15.25
C ASP A 149 -22.91 -1.36 -15.57
N ALA A 150 -22.97 -1.83 -16.83
CA ALA A 150 -22.27 -3.04 -17.24
C ALA A 150 -20.74 -2.94 -17.02
N VAL A 151 -20.15 -1.76 -17.24
CA VAL A 151 -18.71 -1.53 -16.97
C VAL A 151 -18.44 -1.45 -15.47
N HIS A 152 -19.17 -0.62 -14.73
CA HIS A 152 -18.89 -0.42 -13.29
C HIS A 152 -19.16 -1.68 -12.48
N HIS A 153 -20.32 -2.31 -12.68
CA HIS A 153 -20.67 -3.56 -11.97
C HIS A 153 -19.74 -4.70 -12.37
N GLY A 154 -19.37 -4.80 -13.65
CA GLY A 154 -18.44 -5.84 -14.14
C GLY A 154 -17.02 -5.71 -13.55
N ILE A 155 -16.50 -4.49 -13.45
CA ILE A 155 -15.20 -4.23 -12.81
C ILE A 155 -15.24 -4.59 -11.32
N LEU A 156 -16.26 -4.11 -10.60
CA LEU A 156 -16.42 -4.41 -9.18
C LEU A 156 -16.60 -5.92 -8.95
N LEU A 157 -17.43 -6.58 -9.73
CA LEU A 157 -17.62 -8.04 -9.69
C LEU A 157 -16.30 -8.79 -9.89
N GLY A 158 -15.49 -8.38 -10.88
CA GLY A 158 -14.21 -9.02 -11.16
C GLY A 158 -13.21 -8.91 -10.01
N LEU A 159 -13.09 -7.73 -9.40
CA LEU A 159 -12.20 -7.50 -8.25
C LEU A 159 -12.68 -8.27 -7.01
N LEU A 160 -13.97 -8.21 -6.69
CA LEU A 160 -14.53 -8.95 -5.56
C LEU A 160 -14.38 -10.46 -5.75
N SER A 161 -14.65 -10.99 -6.95
CA SER A 161 -14.47 -12.41 -7.25
C SER A 161 -13.02 -12.86 -7.10
N SER A 162 -12.05 -12.00 -7.44
CA SER A 162 -10.63 -12.29 -7.24
C SER A 162 -10.28 -12.38 -5.74
N ILE A 163 -10.83 -11.48 -4.92
CA ILE A 163 -10.66 -11.50 -3.47
C ILE A 163 -11.32 -12.76 -2.87
N GLU A 164 -12.56 -13.06 -3.24
CA GLU A 164 -13.29 -14.23 -2.78
C GLU A 164 -12.55 -15.53 -3.11
N TYR A 165 -12.03 -15.63 -4.35
CA TYR A 165 -11.22 -16.78 -4.74
C TYR A 165 -10.03 -16.99 -3.80
N VAL A 166 -9.30 -15.93 -3.48
CA VAL A 166 -8.13 -15.99 -2.59
C VAL A 166 -8.54 -16.35 -1.15
N MET A 167 -9.63 -15.78 -0.65
CA MET A 167 -10.14 -16.05 0.69
C MET A 167 -10.64 -17.49 0.86
N GLN A 168 -11.14 -18.12 -0.22
CA GLN A 168 -11.61 -19.51 -0.19
C GLN A 168 -10.46 -20.53 -0.13
N GLN A 169 -9.22 -20.15 -0.48
CA GLN A 169 -8.09 -21.08 -0.49
C GLN A 169 -7.62 -21.49 0.92
N SER A 170 -7.80 -20.62 1.92
CA SER A 170 -7.48 -20.92 3.31
C SER A 170 -8.15 -19.91 4.25
N SER A 171 -8.34 -20.30 5.50
CA SER A 171 -8.86 -19.38 6.54
C SER A 171 -7.82 -18.31 6.85
N ARG A 172 -8.13 -17.05 6.50
CA ARG A 172 -7.30 -15.87 6.76
C ARG A 172 -8.13 -14.73 7.31
N GLN A 173 -7.54 -13.94 8.19
CA GLN A 173 -8.13 -12.65 8.56
C GLN A 173 -7.94 -11.66 7.40
N LEU A 174 -9.04 -11.09 6.92
CA LEU A 174 -9.01 -10.06 5.90
C LEU A 174 -8.67 -8.70 6.50
N VAL A 175 -7.66 -8.03 5.95
CA VAL A 175 -7.25 -6.66 6.31
C VAL A 175 -7.33 -5.80 5.06
N LEU A 176 -8.06 -4.68 5.15
CA LEU A 176 -8.25 -3.74 4.04
C LEU A 176 -7.62 -2.39 4.39
N THR A 177 -6.91 -1.79 3.45
CA THR A 177 -6.34 -0.45 3.56
C THR A 177 -6.48 0.33 2.24
N GLY A 178 -6.21 1.63 2.27
CA GLY A 178 -6.30 2.50 1.10
C GLY A 178 -7.66 3.19 0.94
N GLY A 179 -7.74 4.12 -0.01
CA GLY A 179 -8.89 5.02 -0.18
C GLY A 179 -10.20 4.30 -0.47
N ASP A 180 -10.16 3.22 -1.26
CA ASP A 180 -11.34 2.45 -1.62
C ASP A 180 -11.67 1.30 -0.63
N ALA A 181 -10.87 1.12 0.44
CA ALA A 181 -11.09 0.06 1.43
C ALA A 181 -12.53 0.05 2.03
N PRO A 182 -13.17 1.21 2.34
CA PRO A 182 -14.55 1.21 2.83
C PRO A 182 -15.57 0.66 1.83
N LEU A 183 -15.33 0.88 0.53
CA LEU A 183 -16.18 0.32 -0.52
C LEU A 183 -16.09 -1.21 -0.53
N PHE A 184 -14.87 -1.76 -0.58
CA PHE A 184 -14.66 -3.21 -0.57
C PHE A 184 -15.17 -3.84 0.73
N ALA A 185 -14.98 -3.19 1.88
CA ALA A 185 -15.48 -3.66 3.16
C ALA A 185 -17.01 -3.84 3.18
N LYS A 186 -17.76 -2.95 2.48
CA LYS A 186 -19.22 -3.05 2.36
C LYS A 186 -19.66 -4.36 1.69
N PHE A 187 -18.93 -4.82 0.66
CA PHE A 187 -19.28 -6.06 -0.05
C PHE A 187 -18.69 -7.32 0.60
N LEU A 188 -17.64 -7.18 1.39
CA LEU A 188 -16.89 -8.29 2.02
C LEU A 188 -17.22 -8.44 3.51
N GLN A 189 -18.36 -7.92 4.00
CA GLN A 189 -18.75 -7.93 5.42
C GLN A 189 -18.78 -9.32 6.04
N HIS A 190 -19.09 -10.35 5.26
CA HIS A 190 -19.14 -11.75 5.73
C HIS A 190 -17.75 -12.31 6.08
N HIS A 191 -16.65 -11.68 5.61
CA HIS A 191 -15.28 -11.98 6.03
C HIS A 191 -14.84 -11.21 7.28
N HIS A 192 -15.70 -10.35 7.86
CA HIS A 192 -15.37 -9.50 9.01
C HIS A 192 -14.04 -8.73 8.83
N PRO A 193 -13.90 -7.94 7.77
CA PRO A 193 -12.64 -7.29 7.43
C PRO A 193 -12.22 -6.29 8.52
N LEU A 194 -10.93 -6.29 8.85
CA LEU A 194 -10.30 -5.20 9.58
C LEU A 194 -9.97 -4.07 8.57
N VAL A 195 -10.59 -2.92 8.73
CA VAL A 195 -10.29 -1.73 7.88
C VAL A 195 -9.33 -0.81 8.62
N GLU A 196 -8.15 -0.61 8.04
CA GLU A 196 -7.07 0.19 8.63
C GLU A 196 -6.49 1.14 7.58
N GLN A 197 -6.81 2.42 7.69
CA GLN A 197 -6.45 3.42 6.67
C GLN A 197 -4.96 3.74 6.64
N ASP A 198 -4.31 3.78 7.80
CA ASP A 198 -2.90 4.20 7.96
C ASP A 198 -1.92 3.03 8.04
N LEU A 199 -2.28 1.87 7.43
CA LEU A 199 -1.54 0.63 7.59
C LEU A 199 -0.06 0.76 7.19
N MET A 200 0.23 1.43 6.08
CA MET A 200 1.61 1.69 5.63
C MET A 200 2.39 2.55 6.65
N LEU A 201 1.75 3.57 7.23
CA LEU A 201 2.40 4.43 8.24
C LEU A 201 2.65 3.67 9.54
N LYS A 202 1.73 2.80 9.96
CA LYS A 202 1.94 1.89 11.11
C LYS A 202 3.10 0.94 10.87
N GLY A 203 3.22 0.39 9.67
CA GLY A 203 4.35 -0.44 9.28
C GLY A 203 5.67 0.33 9.28
N LEU A 204 5.68 1.55 8.77
CA LEU A 204 6.85 2.42 8.81
C LEU A 204 7.25 2.77 10.25
N GLN A 205 6.29 3.05 11.12
CA GLN A 205 6.55 3.27 12.55
C GLN A 205 7.18 2.03 13.21
N ARG A 206 6.62 0.84 12.97
CA ARG A 206 7.16 -0.43 13.47
C ARG A 206 8.58 -0.68 12.94
N TYR A 207 8.81 -0.36 11.68
CA TYR A 207 10.13 -0.44 11.05
C TYR A 207 11.16 0.44 11.78
N ILE A 208 10.85 1.71 12.02
CA ILE A 208 11.76 2.65 12.71
C ILE A 208 12.03 2.20 14.15
N GLN A 209 11.00 1.78 14.87
CA GLN A 209 11.13 1.32 16.25
C GLN A 209 12.11 0.13 16.36
N HIS A 210 12.00 -0.82 15.43
CA HIS A 210 12.91 -1.96 15.40
C HIS A 210 14.35 -1.55 15.08
N CYS A 211 14.57 -0.66 14.10
CA CYS A 211 15.91 -0.10 13.83
C CYS A 211 16.54 0.58 15.05
N SER A 212 15.72 1.27 15.85
CA SER A 212 16.21 1.99 17.02
C SER A 212 16.57 1.07 18.19
N THR A 213 15.92 -0.08 18.30
CA THR A 213 16.16 -1.06 19.39
C THR A 213 17.27 -2.05 19.06
N ALA A 214 17.46 -2.38 17.78
CA ALA A 214 18.42 -3.40 17.34
C ALA A 214 19.89 -2.94 17.30
N ASN A 215 20.19 -1.67 17.61
CA ASN A 215 21.55 -1.10 17.55
C ASN A 215 22.29 -1.39 16.22
N GLU A 216 21.55 -1.55 15.11
CA GLU A 216 22.17 -1.74 13.81
C GLU A 216 22.96 -0.48 13.41
N PRO A 217 24.22 -0.66 12.96
CA PRO A 217 25.04 0.47 12.54
C PRO A 217 24.32 1.20 11.40
N ARG A 218 24.11 2.50 11.57
CA ARG A 218 23.54 3.42 10.59
C ARG A 218 24.30 3.27 9.28
N ARG A 219 23.86 2.39 8.40
CA ARG A 219 24.42 2.30 7.06
C ARG A 219 23.89 3.51 6.28
N LEU A 220 24.73 4.55 6.31
CA LEU A 220 24.71 5.58 5.27
C LEU A 220 24.68 4.88 3.91
N ILE A 221 23.93 5.43 2.96
CA ILE A 221 23.82 4.95 1.57
C ILE A 221 25.24 4.64 1.07
N PRO A 222 25.51 3.44 0.50
CA PRO A 222 26.76 3.22 -0.20
C PRO A 222 26.89 4.24 -1.31
N GLN A 223 28.08 4.86 -1.42
CA GLN A 223 28.47 5.76 -2.51
C GLN A 223 28.43 5.05 -3.86
#